data_ca75e5631a779db7eb70544335e617fa
#
_entry.id   ca75e5631a779db7eb70544335e617fa
#
_cell.length_a   1.000
_cell.length_b   1.000
_cell.length_c   1.000
_cell.angle_alpha   90.00
_cell.angle_beta   90.00
_cell.angle_gamma   90.00
#
_symmetry.space_group_name_H-M   'P 1'
#
loop_
_entity.id
_entity.type
_entity.pdbx_description
1 polymer ?
#
loop_
_entity_poly.entity_id
_entity_poly.type
_entity_poly.pdbx_seq_one_letter_code
_entity_poly.pdbx_strand_id
1 'polypeptide(L)'
;MASEGQGEFTRKRVGQIDLFLNKTEAMFGLFRKIYVKWLCLIGKAIDIRYNGTGDAYWLSNFLPYDFTFRDVKILSMESLLQGIKFKNPFIQDTVFRMSGKEAKHTGKNSEWYRDQTLYWRGEPMKRDSEEYQSFLREAYDALFLNTHFLLALGRTRGKKLYHTIGKSNPTKTVLTEREFCGILTRLRDENRNLFKYLDEHTEDK
;
A
#
# COMPACT_ATOMS: atom_id res chain seq x y z
N MET A 1 28.22 11.63 -45.68
CA MET A 1 27.92 10.22 -45.33
C MET A 1 28.57 9.73 -44.04
N ALA A 2 28.80 10.58 -43.03
CA ALA A 2 29.49 10.20 -41.78
C ALA A 2 28.68 10.39 -40.50
N SER A 3 27.39 10.79 -40.56
CA SER A 3 26.58 11.11 -39.37
C SER A 3 25.62 9.99 -38.92
N GLU A 4 25.32 9.03 -39.74
CA GLU A 4 24.37 7.97 -39.42
C GLU A 4 24.95 6.87 -38.49
N GLY A 5 26.22 6.55 -38.58
CA GLY A 5 26.87 5.52 -37.78
C GLY A 5 27.05 5.84 -36.29
N GLN A 6 27.21 7.14 -35.95
CA GLN A 6 27.36 7.54 -34.54
C GLN A 6 26.04 7.47 -33.76
N GLY A 7 24.90 7.74 -34.40
CA GLY A 7 23.58 7.66 -33.77
C GLY A 7 23.17 6.22 -33.44
N GLU A 8 23.51 5.27 -34.28
CA GLU A 8 23.17 3.85 -34.09
C GLU A 8 24.04 3.21 -32.99
N PHE A 9 25.33 3.56 -32.94
CA PHE A 9 26.24 3.07 -31.91
C PHE A 9 25.89 3.60 -30.51
N THR A 10 25.42 4.84 -30.41
CA THR A 10 24.97 5.44 -29.14
C THR A 10 23.66 4.80 -28.67
N ARG A 11 22.69 4.55 -29.55
CA ARG A 11 21.45 3.85 -29.23
C ARG A 11 21.67 2.42 -28.75
N LYS A 12 22.59 1.66 -29.37
CA LYS A 12 22.94 0.30 -28.92
C LYS A 12 23.60 0.30 -27.53
N ARG A 13 24.48 1.26 -27.23
CA ARG A 13 25.09 1.40 -25.90
C ARG A 13 24.07 1.76 -24.83
N VAL A 14 23.18 2.72 -25.08
CA VAL A 14 22.11 3.09 -24.14
C VAL A 14 21.20 1.88 -23.86
N GLY A 15 20.79 1.15 -24.89
CA GLY A 15 19.98 -0.07 -24.71
C GLY A 15 20.67 -1.18 -23.91
N GLN A 16 22.01 -1.33 -24.04
CA GLN A 16 22.78 -2.29 -23.23
C GLN A 16 22.91 -1.85 -21.76
N ILE A 17 23.09 -0.56 -21.50
CA ILE A 17 23.13 0.00 -20.14
C ILE A 17 21.78 -0.17 -19.46
N ASP A 18 20.68 0.15 -20.15
CA ASP A 18 19.32 -0.02 -19.63
C ASP A 18 19.00 -1.49 -19.33
N LEU A 19 19.43 -2.41 -20.20
CA LEU A 19 19.26 -3.84 -19.97
C LEU A 19 20.08 -4.33 -18.77
N PHE A 20 21.28 -3.82 -18.58
CA PHE A 20 22.13 -4.15 -17.43
C PHE A 20 21.54 -3.59 -16.13
N LEU A 21 21.08 -2.34 -16.11
CA LEU A 21 20.41 -1.73 -14.95
C LEU A 21 19.15 -2.49 -14.57
N ASN A 22 18.30 -2.83 -15.55
CA ASN A 22 17.09 -3.61 -15.30
C ASN A 22 17.39 -5.01 -14.73
N LYS A 23 18.46 -5.67 -15.17
CA LYS A 23 18.89 -6.97 -14.63
C LYS A 23 19.42 -6.84 -13.19
N THR A 24 20.17 -5.79 -12.88
CA THR A 24 20.67 -5.55 -11.51
C THR A 24 19.53 -5.21 -10.56
N GLU A 25 18.56 -4.37 -10.95
CA GLU A 25 17.36 -4.10 -10.16
C GLU A 25 16.53 -5.35 -9.90
N ALA A 26 16.33 -6.18 -10.92
CA ALA A 26 15.61 -7.45 -10.78
C ALA A 26 16.32 -8.40 -9.80
N MET A 27 17.65 -8.48 -9.89
CA MET A 27 18.46 -9.30 -8.99
C MET A 27 18.39 -8.79 -7.54
N PHE A 28 18.53 -7.48 -7.30
CA PHE A 28 18.35 -6.87 -5.98
C PHE A 28 16.95 -7.12 -5.43
N GLY A 29 15.92 -7.01 -6.28
CA GLY A 29 14.54 -7.32 -5.91
C GLY A 29 14.35 -8.78 -5.48
N LEU A 30 15.01 -9.73 -6.16
CA LEU A 30 14.99 -11.15 -5.81
C LEU A 30 15.69 -11.41 -4.47
N PHE A 31 16.91 -10.89 -4.28
CA PHE A 31 17.65 -11.02 -3.02
C PHE A 31 16.86 -10.41 -1.85
N ARG A 32 16.25 -9.25 -2.05
CA ARG A 32 15.38 -8.64 -1.05
C ARG A 32 14.22 -9.55 -0.66
N LYS A 33 13.52 -10.17 -1.64
CA LYS A 33 12.42 -11.11 -1.35
C LYS A 33 12.88 -12.34 -0.57
N ILE A 34 14.03 -12.90 -0.93
CA ILE A 34 14.64 -14.03 -0.21
C ILE A 34 14.97 -13.64 1.23
N TYR A 35 15.61 -12.49 1.42
CA TYR A 35 15.94 -11.95 2.73
C TYR A 35 14.69 -11.73 3.60
N VAL A 36 13.65 -11.09 3.04
CA VAL A 36 12.38 -10.87 3.77
C VAL A 36 11.72 -12.20 4.12
N LYS A 37 11.71 -13.17 3.20
CA LYS A 37 11.19 -14.52 3.47
C LYS A 37 11.94 -15.19 4.64
N TRP A 38 13.24 -15.06 4.68
CA TRP A 38 14.06 -15.58 5.78
C TRP A 38 13.71 -14.88 7.10
N LEU A 39 13.60 -13.54 7.12
CA LEU A 39 13.18 -12.81 8.31
C LEU A 39 11.79 -13.23 8.82
N CYS A 40 10.86 -13.50 7.90
CA CYS A 40 9.54 -14.02 8.26
C CYS A 40 9.63 -15.42 8.89
N LEU A 41 10.49 -16.31 8.36
CA LEU A 41 10.70 -17.66 8.90
C LEU A 41 11.25 -17.65 10.32
N ILE A 42 12.14 -16.72 10.65
CA ILE A 42 12.70 -16.56 12.01
C ILE A 42 11.86 -15.64 12.91
N GLY A 43 10.63 -15.27 12.48
CA GLY A 43 9.70 -14.48 13.26
C GLY A 43 10.06 -13.01 13.46
N LYS A 44 11.04 -12.47 12.72
CA LYS A 44 11.51 -11.07 12.83
C LYS A 44 10.79 -10.10 11.91
N ALA A 45 9.98 -10.60 10.96
CA ALA A 45 9.24 -9.78 10.03
C ALA A 45 7.88 -10.38 9.67
N ILE A 46 7.02 -9.53 9.08
CA ILE A 46 5.76 -9.90 8.45
C ILE A 46 5.72 -9.28 7.06
N ASP A 47 5.49 -10.09 6.03
CA ASP A 47 5.28 -9.65 4.65
C ASP A 47 3.78 -9.66 4.35
N ILE A 48 3.15 -8.50 4.46
CA ILE A 48 1.70 -8.31 4.37
C ILE A 48 1.23 -8.61 2.95
N ARG A 49 0.27 -9.55 2.82
CA ARG A 49 -0.32 -9.92 1.53
C ARG A 49 -1.65 -10.64 1.70
N TYR A 50 -2.57 -10.42 0.77
CA TYR A 50 -3.90 -11.02 0.80
C TYR A 50 -3.91 -12.56 0.74
N ASN A 51 -2.93 -13.17 0.07
CA ASN A 51 -2.74 -14.62 0.01
C ASN A 51 -1.76 -15.15 1.06
N GLY A 52 -1.46 -14.36 2.09
CA GLY A 52 -0.67 -14.76 3.25
C GLY A 52 -1.49 -15.56 4.25
N THR A 53 -0.87 -15.86 5.38
CA THR A 53 -1.48 -16.51 6.54
C THR A 53 -1.28 -15.66 7.79
N GLY A 54 -2.11 -15.86 8.82
CA GLY A 54 -2.01 -15.13 10.08
C GLY A 54 -2.01 -13.61 9.88
N ASP A 55 -1.18 -12.88 10.61
CA ASP A 55 -1.16 -11.42 10.59
C ASP A 55 -0.76 -10.84 9.22
N ALA A 56 -0.04 -11.59 8.39
CA ALA A 56 0.25 -11.18 7.01
C ALA A 56 -1.02 -11.06 6.16
N TYR A 57 -2.02 -11.90 6.39
CA TYR A 57 -3.34 -11.84 5.78
C TYR A 57 -4.21 -10.76 6.44
N TRP A 58 -4.27 -10.77 7.79
CA TRP A 58 -5.17 -9.90 8.54
C TRP A 58 -4.86 -8.40 8.43
N LEU A 59 -3.67 -8.01 7.97
CA LEU A 59 -3.31 -6.60 7.69
C LEU A 59 -3.49 -6.21 6.22
N SER A 60 -4.05 -7.09 5.40
CA SER A 60 -4.27 -6.78 3.98
C SER A 60 -5.37 -5.74 3.78
N ASN A 61 -5.12 -4.72 2.96
CA ASN A 61 -6.10 -3.72 2.56
C ASN A 61 -7.33 -4.29 1.83
N PHE A 62 -7.26 -5.55 1.39
CA PHE A 62 -8.36 -6.24 0.69
C PHE A 62 -9.45 -6.76 1.61
N LEU A 63 -9.17 -6.83 2.92
CA LEU A 63 -10.13 -7.37 3.87
C LEU A 63 -11.30 -6.41 4.08
N PRO A 64 -12.51 -6.94 4.29
CA PRO A 64 -13.71 -6.15 4.51
C PRO A 64 -13.77 -5.65 5.97
N TYR A 65 -12.78 -4.88 6.34
CA TYR A 65 -12.76 -4.12 7.57
C TYR A 65 -13.46 -2.80 7.32
N ASP A 66 -14.77 -2.77 7.49
CA ASP A 66 -15.56 -1.56 7.33
C ASP A 66 -15.17 -0.50 8.36
N PHE A 67 -15.12 0.73 7.90
CA PHE A 67 -14.82 1.90 8.72
C PHE A 67 -15.54 3.12 8.16
N THR A 68 -15.72 4.13 9.00
CA THR A 68 -16.25 5.43 8.59
C THR A 68 -15.10 6.42 8.43
N PHE A 69 -14.99 7.03 7.28
CA PHE A 69 -13.99 8.04 6.99
C PHE A 69 -14.67 9.30 6.43
N ARG A 70 -14.51 10.43 7.13
CA ARG A 70 -15.15 11.71 6.78
C ARG A 70 -16.62 11.53 6.46
N ASP A 71 -17.35 10.88 7.38
CA ASP A 71 -18.79 10.56 7.32
C ASP A 71 -19.22 9.61 6.19
N VAL A 72 -18.29 9.00 5.49
CA VAL A 72 -18.56 8.01 4.44
C VAL A 72 -18.20 6.61 4.93
N LYS A 73 -19.13 5.64 4.77
CA LYS A 73 -18.86 4.23 5.03
C LYS A 73 -18.02 3.61 3.92
N ILE A 74 -16.92 3.01 4.28
CA ILE A 74 -15.94 2.37 3.41
C ILE A 74 -15.86 0.89 3.79
N LEU A 75 -15.99 -0.02 2.82
CA LEU A 75 -15.99 -1.47 3.08
C LEU A 75 -14.58 -2.03 3.33
N SER A 76 -13.57 -1.44 2.70
CA SER A 76 -12.17 -1.87 2.87
C SER A 76 -11.21 -0.72 2.53
N MET A 77 -9.98 -0.77 3.05
CA MET A 77 -8.97 0.22 2.65
C MET A 77 -8.69 0.18 1.14
N GLU A 78 -8.70 -0.99 0.52
CA GLU A 78 -8.55 -1.08 -0.94
C GLU A 78 -9.67 -0.37 -1.68
N SER A 79 -10.93 -0.46 -1.21
CA SER A 79 -12.05 0.24 -1.86
C SER A 79 -11.90 1.77 -1.77
N LEU A 80 -11.40 2.30 -0.65
CA LEU A 80 -11.04 3.71 -0.55
C LEU A 80 -9.96 4.09 -1.57
N LEU A 81 -8.82 3.35 -1.55
CA LEU A 81 -7.68 3.62 -2.44
C LEU A 81 -8.03 3.53 -3.93
N GLN A 82 -8.99 2.71 -4.28
CA GLN A 82 -9.44 2.60 -5.68
C GLN A 82 -10.50 3.66 -6.02
N GLY A 83 -11.40 3.98 -5.09
CA GLY A 83 -12.46 4.98 -5.29
C GLY A 83 -11.91 6.39 -5.52
N ILE A 84 -10.89 6.79 -4.76
CA ILE A 84 -10.27 8.13 -4.91
C ILE A 84 -9.59 8.37 -6.26
N LYS A 85 -9.47 7.36 -7.12
CA LYS A 85 -8.98 7.50 -8.48
C LYS A 85 -10.00 8.11 -9.44
N PHE A 86 -11.26 8.17 -9.04
CA PHE A 86 -12.37 8.70 -9.84
C PHE A 86 -12.78 10.06 -9.32
N LYS A 87 -12.97 11.03 -10.24
CA LYS A 87 -13.44 12.37 -9.89
C LYS A 87 -14.92 12.38 -9.45
N ASN A 88 -15.74 11.54 -10.08
CA ASN A 88 -17.20 11.54 -9.86
C ASN A 88 -17.54 10.92 -8.48
N PRO A 89 -18.20 11.66 -7.56
CA PRO A 89 -18.58 11.18 -6.23
C PRO A 89 -19.50 9.95 -6.25
N PHE A 90 -20.41 9.83 -7.22
CA PHE A 90 -21.29 8.66 -7.33
C PHE A 90 -20.53 7.38 -7.68
N ILE A 91 -19.51 7.50 -8.54
CA ILE A 91 -18.62 6.38 -8.84
C ILE A 91 -17.81 6.02 -7.57
N GLN A 92 -17.32 7.02 -6.84
CA GLN A 92 -16.62 6.78 -5.57
C GLN A 92 -17.50 6.01 -4.59
N ASP A 93 -18.74 6.42 -4.37
CA ASP A 93 -19.69 5.76 -3.47
C ASP A 93 -19.95 4.30 -3.86
N THR A 94 -20.01 4.02 -5.16
CA THR A 94 -20.13 2.66 -5.67
C THR A 94 -18.90 1.84 -5.35
N VAL A 95 -17.70 2.39 -5.60
CA VAL A 95 -16.43 1.68 -5.35
C VAL A 95 -16.18 1.50 -3.85
N PHE A 96 -16.55 2.45 -3.00
CA PHE A 96 -16.37 2.36 -1.54
C PHE A 96 -17.14 1.20 -0.91
N ARG A 97 -18.22 0.74 -1.57
CA ARG A 97 -19.05 -0.41 -1.14
C ARG A 97 -18.61 -1.75 -1.76
N MET A 98 -17.60 -1.76 -2.62
CA MET A 98 -17.09 -2.98 -3.24
C MET A 98 -16.14 -3.73 -2.31
N SER A 99 -16.05 -5.06 -2.48
CA SER A 99 -14.96 -5.82 -1.87
C SER A 99 -13.59 -5.37 -2.39
N GLY A 100 -12.53 -5.65 -1.65
CA GLY A 100 -11.18 -5.23 -2.05
C GLY A 100 -10.78 -5.74 -3.45
N LYS A 101 -11.21 -6.94 -3.86
CA LYS A 101 -10.93 -7.50 -5.18
C LYS A 101 -11.71 -6.78 -6.29
N GLU A 102 -12.99 -6.54 -6.08
CA GLU A 102 -13.87 -5.83 -7.03
C GLU A 102 -13.40 -4.39 -7.21
N ALA A 103 -13.15 -3.68 -6.11
CA ALA A 103 -12.61 -2.33 -6.11
C ALA A 103 -11.30 -2.25 -6.89
N LYS A 104 -10.37 -3.21 -6.65
CA LYS A 104 -9.10 -3.31 -7.40
C LYS A 104 -9.31 -3.47 -8.89
N HIS A 105 -10.26 -4.30 -9.29
CA HIS A 105 -10.59 -4.49 -10.70
C HIS A 105 -11.15 -3.20 -11.32
N THR A 106 -12.13 -2.58 -10.66
CA THR A 106 -12.76 -1.33 -11.10
C THR A 106 -11.75 -0.18 -11.22
N GLY A 107 -10.87 -0.04 -10.22
CA GLY A 107 -9.85 1.01 -10.20
C GLY A 107 -8.77 0.91 -11.29
N LYS A 108 -8.69 -0.22 -12.02
CA LYS A 108 -7.79 -0.35 -13.20
C LYS A 108 -8.25 0.51 -14.39
N ASN A 109 -9.53 0.81 -14.47
CA ASN A 109 -10.12 1.60 -15.56
C ASN A 109 -9.94 3.12 -15.37
N SER A 110 -9.33 3.55 -14.27
CA SER A 110 -9.07 4.96 -14.00
C SER A 110 -7.79 5.44 -14.66
N GLU A 111 -7.74 6.71 -15.02
CA GLU A 111 -6.60 7.34 -15.69
C GLU A 111 -5.83 8.31 -14.78
N TRP A 112 -6.00 8.19 -13.45
CA TRP A 112 -5.37 9.04 -12.43
C TRP A 112 -3.85 9.23 -12.63
N TYR A 113 -3.19 8.23 -13.22
CA TYR A 113 -1.74 8.22 -13.44
C TYR A 113 -1.27 9.21 -14.51
N ARG A 114 -2.16 9.73 -15.36
CA ARG A 114 -1.80 10.65 -16.45
C ARG A 114 -1.37 12.02 -15.92
N ASP A 115 -2.13 12.54 -14.96
CA ASP A 115 -1.90 13.84 -14.33
C ASP A 115 -1.57 13.75 -12.83
N GLN A 116 -1.45 12.51 -12.31
CA GLN A 116 -1.15 12.20 -10.91
C GLN A 116 -2.15 12.85 -9.94
N THR A 117 -3.44 12.92 -10.34
CA THR A 117 -4.50 13.52 -9.53
C THR A 117 -5.44 12.45 -9.01
N LEU A 118 -5.70 12.51 -7.71
CA LEU A 118 -6.67 11.73 -6.97
C LEU A 118 -7.78 12.65 -6.47
N TYR A 119 -8.92 12.11 -6.07
CA TYR A 119 -10.08 12.93 -5.74
C TYR A 119 -10.76 12.42 -4.47
N TRP A 120 -11.16 13.34 -3.60
CA TRP A 120 -12.08 13.05 -2.52
C TRP A 120 -13.36 13.86 -2.74
N ARG A 121 -14.49 13.20 -3.01
CA ARG A 121 -15.81 13.82 -3.27
C ARG A 121 -15.78 14.89 -4.37
N GLY A 122 -14.91 14.70 -5.37
CA GLY A 122 -14.74 15.63 -6.48
C GLY A 122 -13.58 16.61 -6.32
N GLU A 123 -13.12 16.84 -5.07
CA GLU A 123 -11.99 17.73 -4.78
C GLU A 123 -10.66 17.04 -5.12
N PRO A 124 -9.81 17.72 -5.90
CA PRO A 124 -8.55 17.13 -6.38
C PRO A 124 -7.44 17.15 -5.31
N MET A 125 -6.64 16.10 -5.29
CA MET A 125 -5.41 16.00 -4.51
C MET A 125 -4.29 15.49 -5.43
N LYS A 126 -3.11 16.12 -5.43
CA LYS A 126 -1.96 15.59 -6.14
C LYS A 126 -1.34 14.41 -5.39
N ARG A 127 -0.95 13.37 -6.14
CA ARG A 127 -0.40 12.14 -5.57
C ARG A 127 0.83 12.35 -4.68
N ASP A 128 1.66 13.35 -4.98
CA ASP A 128 2.88 13.70 -4.27
C ASP A 128 2.72 14.85 -3.25
N SER A 129 1.47 15.32 -3.02
CA SER A 129 1.20 16.41 -2.08
C SER A 129 1.17 15.96 -0.62
N GLU A 130 1.46 16.88 0.30
CA GLU A 130 1.25 16.69 1.74
C GLU A 130 -0.22 16.47 2.09
N GLU A 131 -1.12 17.08 1.34
CA GLU A 131 -2.58 16.88 1.48
C GLU A 131 -2.93 15.40 1.30
N TYR A 132 -2.39 14.75 0.25
CA TYR A 132 -2.61 13.33 0.02
C TYR A 132 -1.94 12.45 1.11
N GLN A 133 -0.76 12.82 1.57
CA GLN A 133 -0.11 12.10 2.68
C GLN A 133 -0.90 12.22 3.98
N SER A 134 -1.49 13.40 4.26
CA SER A 134 -2.40 13.59 5.40
C SER A 134 -3.67 12.76 5.24
N PHE A 135 -4.28 12.79 4.04
CA PHE A 135 -5.44 11.97 3.70
C PHE A 135 -5.20 10.48 3.98
N LEU A 136 -4.05 9.94 3.55
CA LEU A 136 -3.70 8.55 3.82
C LEU A 136 -3.58 8.26 5.33
N ARG A 137 -2.90 9.14 6.08
CA ARG A 137 -2.76 8.98 7.53
C ARG A 137 -4.11 8.96 8.22
N GLU A 138 -4.97 9.93 7.95
CA GLU A 138 -6.33 10.03 8.51
C GLU A 138 -7.19 8.80 8.16
N ALA A 139 -7.10 8.29 6.93
CA ALA A 139 -7.85 7.11 6.51
C ALA A 139 -7.42 5.85 7.28
N TYR A 140 -6.13 5.67 7.51
CA TYR A 140 -5.63 4.55 8.32
C TYR A 140 -5.90 4.74 9.82
N ASP A 141 -5.91 5.97 10.32
CA ASP A 141 -6.34 6.27 11.70
C ASP A 141 -7.82 5.88 11.90
N ALA A 142 -8.67 6.15 10.90
CA ALA A 142 -10.07 5.70 10.91
C ALA A 142 -10.19 4.18 10.83
N LEU A 143 -9.42 3.51 9.96
CA LEU A 143 -9.38 2.05 9.87
C LEU A 143 -8.88 1.41 11.18
N PHE A 144 -7.96 2.06 11.89
CA PHE A 144 -7.42 1.56 13.16
C PHE A 144 -8.48 1.39 14.25
N LEU A 145 -9.62 2.07 14.15
CA LEU A 145 -10.76 1.89 15.04
C LEU A 145 -11.49 0.56 14.81
N ASN A 146 -11.25 -0.13 13.71
CA ASN A 146 -11.78 -1.48 13.49
C ASN A 146 -11.02 -2.48 14.37
N THR A 147 -11.73 -3.15 15.27
CA THR A 147 -11.14 -4.04 16.29
C THR A 147 -10.30 -5.17 15.69
N HIS A 148 -10.74 -5.78 14.60
CA HIS A 148 -9.99 -6.87 13.95
C HIS A 148 -8.66 -6.38 13.38
N PHE A 149 -8.67 -5.21 12.73
CA PHE A 149 -7.46 -4.59 12.21
C PHE A 149 -6.51 -4.18 13.33
N LEU A 150 -7.04 -3.53 14.38
CA LEU A 150 -6.29 -3.12 15.56
C LEU A 150 -5.58 -4.31 16.22
N LEU A 151 -6.31 -5.39 16.50
CA LEU A 151 -5.74 -6.59 17.11
C LEU A 151 -4.68 -7.25 16.22
N ALA A 152 -4.93 -7.33 14.90
CA ALA A 152 -3.94 -7.84 13.96
C ALA A 152 -2.65 -7.00 13.98
N LEU A 153 -2.77 -5.68 14.01
CA LEU A 153 -1.62 -4.78 14.07
C LEU A 153 -0.86 -4.94 15.41
N GLY A 154 -1.56 -5.06 16.52
CA GLY A 154 -0.99 -5.29 17.85
C GLY A 154 -0.09 -6.51 17.93
N ARG A 155 -0.47 -7.63 17.28
CA ARG A 155 0.33 -8.86 17.22
C ARG A 155 1.64 -8.74 16.43
N THR A 156 1.81 -7.65 15.68
CA THR A 156 3.05 -7.42 14.91
C THR A 156 4.14 -6.71 15.70
N ARG A 157 3.95 -6.42 16.99
CA ARG A 157 4.94 -5.73 17.82
C ARG A 157 6.29 -6.47 17.81
N GLY A 158 7.38 -5.72 17.74
CA GLY A 158 8.74 -6.25 17.65
C GLY A 158 9.12 -6.84 16.28
N LYS A 159 8.20 -6.85 15.31
CA LYS A 159 8.46 -7.37 13.95
C LYS A 159 8.53 -6.22 12.94
N LYS A 160 9.38 -6.37 11.93
CA LYS A 160 9.45 -5.44 10.80
C LYS A 160 8.35 -5.75 9.79
N LEU A 161 7.66 -4.71 9.32
CA LEU A 161 6.60 -4.84 8.33
C LEU A 161 7.15 -4.65 6.92
N TYR A 162 6.74 -5.52 6.02
CA TYR A 162 7.03 -5.49 4.59
C TYR A 162 5.75 -5.70 3.78
N HIS A 163 5.79 -5.27 2.53
CA HIS A 163 4.76 -5.54 1.51
C HIS A 163 5.46 -5.77 0.17
N THR A 164 6.21 -6.88 0.05
CA THR A 164 7.14 -7.13 -1.07
C THR A 164 6.47 -7.24 -2.43
N ILE A 165 5.13 -7.37 -2.48
CA ILE A 165 4.32 -7.30 -3.70
C ILE A 165 3.88 -5.87 -4.04
N GLY A 166 4.10 -4.92 -3.13
CA GLY A 166 3.79 -3.50 -3.34
C GLY A 166 4.75 -2.84 -4.33
N LYS A 167 4.27 -1.76 -4.95
CA LYS A 167 5.11 -0.94 -5.83
C LYS A 167 5.86 0.09 -5.01
N SER A 168 7.09 0.41 -5.43
CA SER A 168 7.92 1.47 -4.82
C SER A 168 7.75 2.83 -5.48
N ASN A 169 7.44 2.86 -6.79
CA ASN A 169 7.29 4.09 -7.56
C ASN A 169 5.91 4.73 -7.34
N PRO A 170 5.81 5.93 -6.72
CA PRO A 170 4.55 6.61 -6.44
C PRO A 170 3.78 6.99 -7.70
N THR A 171 4.43 7.22 -8.84
CA THR A 171 3.73 7.53 -10.10
C THR A 171 2.95 6.33 -10.67
N LYS A 172 3.22 5.13 -10.17
CA LYS A 172 2.61 3.87 -10.63
C LYS A 172 1.66 3.23 -9.60
N THR A 173 1.47 3.87 -8.45
CA THR A 173 0.59 3.36 -7.39
C THR A 173 0.07 4.48 -6.50
N VAL A 174 -1.15 4.34 -6.04
CA VAL A 174 -1.74 5.26 -5.05
C VAL A 174 -1.20 5.03 -3.64
N LEU A 175 -0.59 3.87 -3.39
CA LEU A 175 0.04 3.56 -2.11
C LEU A 175 1.31 2.76 -2.40
N THR A 176 2.47 3.29 -2.02
CA THR A 176 3.74 2.56 -2.09
C THR A 176 3.89 1.63 -0.89
N GLU A 177 4.75 0.62 -1.02
CA GLU A 177 5.12 -0.23 0.11
C GLU A 177 5.66 0.59 1.30
N ARG A 178 6.50 1.61 1.01
CA ARG A 178 7.09 2.47 2.04
C ARG A 178 6.02 3.24 2.82
N GLU A 179 5.05 3.84 2.13
CA GLU A 179 3.95 4.57 2.76
C GLU A 179 3.11 3.61 3.60
N PHE A 180 2.70 2.48 3.04
CA PHE A 180 1.89 1.48 3.74
C PHE A 180 2.54 0.97 5.01
N CYS A 181 3.75 0.41 4.90
CA CYS A 181 4.46 -0.10 6.06
C CYS A 181 4.83 0.99 7.07
N GLY A 182 5.12 2.21 6.59
CA GLY A 182 5.40 3.37 7.44
C GLY A 182 4.19 3.78 8.28
N ILE A 183 3.01 3.89 7.66
CA ILE A 183 1.76 4.22 8.36
C ILE A 183 1.43 3.15 9.41
N LEU A 184 1.50 1.87 9.07
CA LEU A 184 1.23 0.79 10.03
C LEU A 184 2.23 0.78 11.19
N THR A 185 3.50 1.03 10.90
CA THR A 185 4.54 1.12 11.94
C THR A 185 4.26 2.29 12.88
N ARG A 186 3.91 3.47 12.36
CA ARG A 186 3.50 4.63 13.13
C ARG A 186 2.32 4.30 14.04
N LEU A 187 1.22 3.81 13.50
CA LEU A 187 0.02 3.44 14.27
C LEU A 187 0.34 2.49 15.41
N ARG A 188 1.12 1.45 15.13
CA ARG A 188 1.53 0.48 16.12
C ARG A 188 2.37 1.11 17.23
N ASP A 189 3.34 1.94 16.84
CA ASP A 189 4.32 2.50 17.76
C ASP A 189 3.74 3.62 18.62
N GLU A 190 2.82 4.43 18.09
CA GLU A 190 2.06 5.45 18.85
C GLU A 190 1.08 4.81 19.84
N ASN A 191 0.56 3.63 19.56
CA ASN A 191 -0.43 2.96 20.40
C ASN A 191 0.14 1.82 21.29
N ARG A 192 1.43 1.85 21.61
CA ARG A 192 2.09 0.81 22.43
C ARG A 192 1.41 0.58 23.78
N ASN A 193 0.97 1.62 24.43
CA ASN A 193 0.31 1.53 25.73
C ASN A 193 -1.06 0.86 25.64
N LEU A 194 -1.83 1.16 24.58
CA LEU A 194 -3.09 0.48 24.29
C LEU A 194 -2.89 -1.02 24.13
N PHE A 195 -1.91 -1.42 23.30
CA PHE A 195 -1.62 -2.83 23.08
C PHE A 195 -1.14 -3.56 24.32
N LYS A 196 -0.33 -2.89 25.16
CA LYS A 196 0.08 -3.44 26.45
C LYS A 196 -1.14 -3.65 27.38
N TYR A 197 -2.01 -2.66 27.46
CA TYR A 197 -3.26 -2.77 28.22
C TYR A 197 -4.14 -3.93 27.75
N LEU A 198 -4.30 -4.11 26.44
CA LEU A 198 -5.08 -5.21 25.86
C LEU A 198 -4.49 -6.59 26.20
N ASP A 199 -3.16 -6.75 26.14
CA ASP A 199 -2.53 -8.03 26.53
C ASP A 199 -2.81 -8.36 27.99
N GLU A 200 -2.67 -7.38 28.90
CA GLU A 200 -2.87 -7.58 30.35
C GLU A 200 -4.32 -7.95 30.71
N HIS A 201 -5.32 -7.58 29.86
CA HIS A 201 -6.76 -7.75 30.16
C HIS A 201 -7.46 -8.79 29.26
N THR A 202 -6.76 -9.41 28.29
CA THR A 202 -7.32 -10.45 27.41
C THR A 202 -6.86 -11.87 27.78
N GLU A 203 -5.91 -12.04 28.68
CA GLU A 203 -5.45 -13.37 29.16
C GLU A 203 -6.43 -14.03 30.18
N ASP A 204 -7.45 -13.31 30.66
CA ASP A 204 -8.40 -13.79 31.67
C ASP A 204 -9.72 -14.36 31.08
N LYS A 205 -9.75 -14.78 29.80
CA LYS A 205 -10.93 -15.41 29.18
C LYS A 205 -10.53 -16.65 28.38
#